data_1cf7d183d39ebee17a03fc9544850162
#
_entry.id   1cf7d183d39ebee17a03fc9544850162
#
_cell.length_a   1.000
_cell.length_b   1.000
_cell.length_c   1.000
_cell.angle_alpha   90.00
_cell.angle_beta   90.00
_cell.angle_gamma   90.00
#
_symmetry.space_group_name_H-M   'P 1'
#
loop_
_entity.id
_entity.type
_entity.pdbx_description
1 polymer ?
#
loop_
_entity_poly.entity_id
_entity_poly.type
_entity_poly.pdbx_seq_one_letter_code
_entity_poly.pdbx_strand_id
1 'polypeptide(L)'
;MAVAALFVSAISLWVAIRTEQANEELVAASTWPFLQVQVSNADPDAKLDLQFQVVNTGVGPAKVESFELFWKGKPYTSSATLLAACCSYREVKATSPEAKSHTPLLKGTVQGIVLRAGEAETFIRYRLGDDNLAVWSALDKAREQMRYRICYCSVLDQCWKSELQAELYFRGQLHPEEVKSCPIPSVAYIK
;
A
#
# COMPACT_ATOMS: atom_id res chain seq x y z
N MET A 1 -47.45 30.75 -25.62
CA MET A 1 -46.01 30.60 -25.91
C MET A 1 -45.14 30.61 -24.64
N ALA A 2 -45.39 31.47 -23.65
CA ALA A 2 -44.57 31.56 -22.42
C ALA A 2 -44.54 30.23 -21.58
N VAL A 3 -45.66 29.52 -21.47
CA VAL A 3 -45.73 28.25 -20.70
C VAL A 3 -44.86 27.16 -21.31
N ALA A 4 -44.86 27.04 -22.65
CA ALA A 4 -44.00 26.07 -23.33
C ALA A 4 -42.50 26.33 -23.12
N ALA A 5 -42.11 27.62 -23.12
CA ALA A 5 -40.71 28.02 -22.85
C ALA A 5 -40.27 27.66 -21.42
N LEU A 6 -41.16 27.81 -20.42
CA LEU A 6 -40.87 27.42 -19.04
C LEU A 6 -40.68 25.93 -18.90
N PHE A 7 -41.52 25.10 -19.57
CA PHE A 7 -41.35 23.63 -19.56
C PHE A 7 -40.03 23.19 -20.19
N VAL A 8 -39.66 23.76 -21.34
CA VAL A 8 -38.40 23.47 -22.01
C VAL A 8 -37.21 23.86 -21.13
N SER A 9 -37.25 25.03 -20.48
CA SER A 9 -36.21 25.49 -19.56
C SER A 9 -36.07 24.55 -18.33
N ALA A 10 -37.17 24.10 -17.74
CA ALA A 10 -37.17 23.21 -16.60
C ALA A 10 -36.59 21.82 -16.98
N ILE A 11 -36.95 21.27 -18.14
CA ILE A 11 -36.39 20.01 -18.65
C ILE A 11 -34.90 20.16 -18.94
N SER A 12 -34.49 21.26 -19.54
CA SER A 12 -33.07 21.51 -19.84
C SER A 12 -32.23 21.60 -18.57
N LEU A 13 -32.75 22.29 -17.55
CA LEU A 13 -32.08 22.38 -16.23
C LEU A 13 -31.97 21.00 -15.57
N TRP A 14 -33.03 20.21 -15.60
CA TRP A 14 -33.02 18.85 -15.05
C TRP A 14 -32.01 17.95 -15.75
N VAL A 15 -31.96 18.00 -17.09
CA VAL A 15 -30.98 17.23 -17.88
C VAL A 15 -29.56 17.68 -17.56
N ALA A 16 -29.31 19.01 -17.45
CA ALA A 16 -27.98 19.53 -17.09
C ALA A 16 -27.51 19.01 -15.74
N ILE A 17 -28.37 19.05 -14.70
CA ILE A 17 -28.02 18.53 -13.35
C ILE A 17 -27.71 17.03 -13.41
N ARG A 18 -28.50 16.23 -14.17
CA ARG A 18 -28.27 14.80 -14.31
C ARG A 18 -26.98 14.47 -15.05
N THR A 19 -26.66 15.27 -16.07
CA THR A 19 -25.42 15.11 -16.82
C THR A 19 -24.19 15.42 -15.97
N GLU A 20 -24.29 16.46 -15.13
CA GLU A 20 -23.20 16.82 -14.21
C GLU A 20 -22.95 15.72 -13.18
N GLN A 21 -24.00 15.19 -12.53
CA GLN A 21 -23.89 14.07 -11.60
C GLN A 21 -23.25 12.84 -12.25
N ALA A 22 -23.67 12.48 -13.46
CA ALA A 22 -23.08 11.35 -14.19
C ALA A 22 -21.60 11.60 -14.54
N ASN A 23 -21.22 12.83 -14.87
CA ASN A 23 -19.83 13.19 -15.13
C ASN A 23 -18.97 13.10 -13.85
N GLU A 24 -19.48 13.58 -12.70
CA GLU A 24 -18.77 13.45 -11.41
C GLU A 24 -18.52 11.99 -11.05
N GLU A 25 -19.54 11.12 -11.19
CA GLU A 25 -19.40 9.69 -10.96
C GLU A 25 -18.38 9.03 -11.89
N LEU A 26 -18.38 9.40 -13.18
CA LEU A 26 -17.40 8.90 -14.15
C LEU A 26 -15.98 9.34 -13.82
N VAL A 27 -15.79 10.61 -13.42
CA VAL A 27 -14.48 11.12 -13.01
C VAL A 27 -14.02 10.41 -11.73
N ALA A 28 -14.87 10.27 -10.74
CA ALA A 28 -14.56 9.53 -9.50
C ALA A 28 -14.17 8.08 -9.80
N ALA A 29 -14.93 7.38 -10.63
CA ALA A 29 -14.63 6.01 -11.04
C ALA A 29 -13.32 5.90 -11.82
N SER A 30 -13.00 6.87 -12.67
CA SER A 30 -11.77 6.90 -13.48
C SER A 30 -10.52 7.27 -12.69
N THR A 31 -10.69 7.84 -11.50
CA THR A 31 -9.59 8.25 -10.61
C THR A 31 -9.49 7.39 -9.35
N TRP A 32 -10.26 6.31 -9.26
CA TRP A 32 -10.33 5.45 -8.07
C TRP A 32 -9.03 4.64 -7.89
N PRO A 33 -8.26 4.88 -6.82
CA PRO A 33 -7.10 4.08 -6.49
C PRO A 33 -7.50 2.84 -5.69
N PHE A 34 -6.72 1.76 -5.82
CA PHE A 34 -6.90 0.55 -5.03
C PHE A 34 -5.56 -0.04 -4.63
N LEU A 35 -5.18 0.12 -3.36
CA LEU A 35 -3.89 -0.35 -2.88
C LEU A 35 -3.99 -1.77 -2.31
N GLN A 36 -3.00 -2.59 -2.66
CA GLN A 36 -2.80 -3.94 -2.17
C GLN A 36 -1.37 -4.11 -1.66
N VAL A 37 -1.17 -5.01 -0.69
CA VAL A 37 0.16 -5.49 -0.32
C VAL A 37 0.40 -6.83 -0.99
N GLN A 38 1.49 -6.92 -1.75
CA GLN A 38 1.96 -8.15 -2.36
C GLN A 38 3.24 -8.59 -1.66
N VAL A 39 3.33 -9.89 -1.39
CA VAL A 39 4.52 -10.50 -0.81
C VAL A 39 4.93 -11.69 -1.67
N SER A 40 6.16 -11.69 -2.17
CA SER A 40 6.75 -12.79 -2.90
C SER A 40 8.01 -13.29 -2.19
N ASN A 41 8.36 -14.55 -2.38
CA ASN A 41 9.60 -15.15 -1.85
C ASN A 41 10.56 -15.61 -2.94
N ALA A 42 10.24 -15.32 -4.21
CA ALA A 42 11.10 -15.55 -5.34
C ALA A 42 11.02 -14.39 -6.33
N ASP A 43 12.09 -14.11 -7.03
CA ASP A 43 12.13 -13.21 -8.17
C ASP A 43 11.70 -13.93 -9.47
N PRO A 44 11.55 -13.23 -10.61
CA PRO A 44 11.19 -13.83 -11.89
C PRO A 44 12.19 -14.91 -12.39
N ASP A 45 13.44 -14.85 -11.92
CA ASP A 45 14.48 -15.84 -12.25
C ASP A 45 14.47 -17.05 -11.28
N ALA A 46 13.43 -17.20 -10.45
CA ALA A 46 13.27 -18.21 -9.41
C ALA A 46 14.37 -18.19 -8.32
N LYS A 47 15.06 -17.06 -8.15
CA LYS A 47 15.98 -16.87 -7.02
C LYS A 47 15.18 -16.48 -5.78
N LEU A 48 15.60 -16.99 -4.62
CA LEU A 48 14.94 -16.71 -3.35
C LEU A 48 15.17 -15.26 -2.93
N ASP A 49 14.10 -14.47 -3.01
CA ASP A 49 14.09 -13.03 -2.80
C ASP A 49 12.74 -12.62 -2.16
N LEU A 50 12.78 -12.34 -0.87
CA LEU A 50 11.59 -11.84 -0.16
C LEU A 50 11.36 -10.38 -0.51
N GLN A 51 10.22 -10.10 -1.14
CA GLN A 51 9.81 -8.77 -1.53
C GLN A 51 8.43 -8.47 -0.95
N PHE A 52 8.32 -7.32 -0.28
CA PHE A 52 7.07 -6.79 0.25
C PHE A 52 6.80 -5.46 -0.46
N GLN A 53 5.70 -5.40 -1.14
CA GLN A 53 5.35 -4.28 -2.01
C GLN A 53 3.95 -3.76 -1.72
N VAL A 54 3.77 -2.45 -1.81
CA VAL A 54 2.46 -1.84 -1.96
C VAL A 54 2.24 -1.57 -3.44
N VAL A 55 1.15 -2.07 -3.99
CA VAL A 55 0.82 -1.97 -5.41
C VAL A 55 -0.50 -1.23 -5.57
N ASN A 56 -0.55 -0.27 -6.47
CA ASN A 56 -1.79 0.35 -6.86
C ASN A 56 -2.42 -0.43 -8.04
N THR A 57 -3.42 -1.24 -7.75
CA THR A 57 -4.17 -2.02 -8.75
C THR A 57 -5.43 -1.30 -9.23
N GLY A 58 -5.68 -0.08 -8.73
CA GLY A 58 -6.75 0.80 -9.20
C GLY A 58 -6.43 1.50 -10.51
N VAL A 59 -7.36 2.31 -10.97
CA VAL A 59 -7.26 3.05 -12.25
C VAL A 59 -6.70 4.45 -12.09
N GLY A 60 -6.80 5.03 -10.88
CA GLY A 60 -6.29 6.36 -10.56
C GLY A 60 -5.05 6.34 -9.67
N PRO A 61 -4.31 7.45 -9.57
CA PRO A 61 -3.17 7.56 -8.66
C PRO A 61 -3.62 7.58 -7.20
N ALA A 62 -2.80 6.97 -6.32
CA ALA A 62 -3.00 6.91 -4.88
C ALA A 62 -1.99 7.78 -4.15
N LYS A 63 -2.45 8.75 -3.35
CA LYS A 63 -1.62 9.48 -2.39
C LYS A 63 -1.61 8.68 -1.08
N VAL A 64 -0.47 8.11 -0.69
CA VAL A 64 -0.35 7.33 0.54
C VAL A 64 -0.10 8.26 1.72
N GLU A 65 -1.12 8.45 2.56
CA GLU A 65 -1.07 9.37 3.69
C GLU A 65 -0.50 8.72 4.96
N SER A 66 -0.82 7.43 5.20
CA SER A 66 -0.25 6.69 6.31
C SER A 66 -0.04 5.21 5.99
N PHE A 67 1.00 4.63 6.60
CA PHE A 67 1.32 3.23 6.51
C PHE A 67 1.80 2.73 7.87
N GLU A 68 1.21 1.64 8.36
CA GLU A 68 1.57 0.99 9.60
C GLU A 68 1.84 -0.50 9.34
N LEU A 69 2.90 -1.02 9.93
CA LEU A 69 3.32 -2.41 9.84
C LEU A 69 3.20 -3.09 11.21
N PHE A 70 2.49 -4.22 11.26
CA PHE A 70 2.28 -4.99 12.47
C PHE A 70 2.80 -6.43 12.30
N TRP A 71 3.34 -6.98 13.36
CA TRP A 71 3.63 -8.41 13.49
C TRP A 71 3.19 -8.90 14.85
N LYS A 72 2.40 -9.99 14.87
CA LYS A 72 1.77 -10.51 16.09
C LYS A 72 1.02 -9.43 16.89
N GLY A 73 0.34 -8.53 16.18
CA GLY A 73 -0.45 -7.45 16.78
C GLY A 73 0.36 -6.25 17.31
N LYS A 74 1.70 -6.29 17.26
CA LYS A 74 2.56 -5.17 17.68
C LYS A 74 2.96 -4.32 16.48
N PRO A 75 2.89 -2.98 16.55
CA PRO A 75 3.35 -2.09 15.51
C PRO A 75 4.87 -1.96 15.50
N TYR A 76 5.44 -1.77 14.30
CA TYR A 76 6.87 -1.55 14.10
C TYR A 76 7.13 -0.30 13.28
N THR A 77 8.10 0.49 13.71
CA THR A 77 8.45 1.76 13.06
C THR A 77 9.29 1.59 11.79
N SER A 78 9.94 0.44 11.63
CA SER A 78 10.79 0.17 10.45
C SER A 78 10.95 -1.33 10.20
N SER A 79 11.34 -1.68 8.98
CA SER A 79 11.69 -3.05 8.61
C SER A 79 12.83 -3.62 9.47
N ALA A 80 13.83 -2.82 9.80
CA ALA A 80 14.95 -3.27 10.62
C ALA A 80 14.50 -3.65 12.04
N THR A 81 13.65 -2.84 12.68
CA THR A 81 13.10 -3.16 14.01
C THR A 81 12.19 -4.38 14.00
N LEU A 82 11.41 -4.57 12.94
CA LEU A 82 10.61 -5.77 12.73
C LEU A 82 11.51 -7.00 12.61
N LEU A 83 12.52 -6.97 11.71
CA LEU A 83 13.40 -8.11 11.47
C LEU A 83 14.26 -8.43 12.69
N ALA A 84 14.65 -7.45 13.47
CA ALA A 84 15.31 -7.68 14.74
C ALA A 84 14.42 -8.46 15.73
N ALA A 85 13.12 -8.11 15.78
CA ALA A 85 12.16 -8.73 16.69
C ALA A 85 11.73 -10.14 16.29
N CYS A 86 11.46 -10.37 14.99
CA CYS A 86 10.99 -11.67 14.51
C CYS A 86 12.10 -12.67 14.22
N CYS A 87 13.25 -12.17 13.78
CA CYS A 87 14.15 -12.94 12.94
C CYS A 87 15.62 -12.81 13.36
N SER A 88 15.89 -12.18 14.50
CA SER A 88 17.25 -11.95 15.02
C SER A 88 18.17 -11.18 14.05
N TYR A 89 17.60 -10.38 13.17
CA TYR A 89 18.36 -9.55 12.24
C TYR A 89 19.20 -8.52 12.99
N ARG A 90 20.45 -8.34 12.55
CA ARG A 90 21.33 -7.27 13.02
C ARG A 90 21.69 -6.38 11.85
N GLU A 91 21.45 -5.09 12.01
CA GLU A 91 21.83 -4.12 10.99
C GLU A 91 23.36 -3.92 11.00
N VAL A 92 23.99 -4.20 9.88
CA VAL A 92 25.44 -4.01 9.69
C VAL A 92 25.66 -2.60 9.17
N LYS A 93 26.53 -1.85 9.86
CA LYS A 93 26.90 -0.50 9.40
C LYS A 93 27.65 -0.58 8.09
N ALA A 94 27.29 0.24 7.11
CA ALA A 94 27.95 0.27 5.79
C ALA A 94 29.47 0.51 5.83
N THR A 95 29.95 1.14 6.91
CA THR A 95 31.37 1.42 7.14
C THR A 95 32.13 0.27 7.81
N SER A 96 31.43 -0.80 8.25
CA SER A 96 32.10 -1.93 8.91
C SER A 96 32.76 -2.87 7.90
N PRO A 97 33.84 -3.57 8.27
CA PRO A 97 34.48 -4.57 7.39
C PRO A 97 33.51 -5.69 6.95
N GLU A 98 32.54 -6.02 7.79
CA GLU A 98 31.54 -7.05 7.57
C GLU A 98 30.56 -6.68 6.45
N ALA A 99 30.38 -5.38 6.16
CA ALA A 99 29.43 -4.91 5.15
C ALA A 99 29.71 -5.47 3.74
N LYS A 100 30.97 -5.82 3.45
CA LYS A 100 31.37 -6.35 2.12
C LYS A 100 30.84 -7.75 1.84
N SER A 101 30.61 -8.55 2.88
CA SER A 101 30.11 -9.94 2.80
C SER A 101 28.67 -10.08 3.28
N HIS A 102 28.05 -8.98 3.74
CA HIS A 102 26.70 -9.00 4.28
C HIS A 102 25.65 -8.71 3.20
N THR A 103 24.64 -9.58 3.13
CA THR A 103 23.50 -9.36 2.25
C THR A 103 22.62 -8.22 2.79
N PRO A 104 22.47 -7.09 2.06
CA PRO A 104 21.79 -5.92 2.58
C PRO A 104 20.27 -6.13 2.62
N LEU A 105 19.65 -5.64 3.69
CA LEU A 105 18.21 -5.40 3.73
C LEU A 105 17.91 -4.10 2.99
N LEU A 106 17.18 -4.18 1.88
CA LEU A 106 16.68 -3.01 1.19
C LEU A 106 15.39 -2.52 1.85
N LYS A 107 15.33 -1.23 2.11
CA LYS A 107 14.23 -0.56 2.82
C LYS A 107 13.67 0.54 1.94
N GLY A 108 12.35 0.55 1.75
CA GLY A 108 11.63 1.59 1.03
C GLY A 108 10.72 2.41 1.95
N THR A 109 10.28 3.55 1.46
CA THR A 109 9.29 4.41 2.11
C THR A 109 7.98 4.27 1.38
N VAL A 110 6.90 4.03 2.12
CA VAL A 110 5.53 3.94 1.57
C VAL A 110 4.73 5.19 1.89
N GLN A 111 4.91 5.75 3.08
CA GLN A 111 4.18 6.94 3.50
C GLN A 111 4.67 8.19 2.77
N GLY A 112 3.74 9.05 2.36
CA GLY A 112 4.03 10.32 1.70
C GLY A 112 4.39 10.21 0.22
N ILE A 113 4.17 9.05 -0.41
CA ILE A 113 4.41 8.86 -1.85
C ILE A 113 3.08 8.89 -2.62
N VAL A 114 3.20 9.09 -3.93
CA VAL A 114 2.09 8.94 -4.88
C VAL A 114 2.39 7.76 -5.79
N LEU A 115 1.53 6.74 -5.76
CA LEU A 115 1.61 5.58 -6.63
C LEU A 115 0.66 5.75 -7.82
N ARG A 116 1.19 5.69 -9.03
CA ARG A 116 0.38 5.67 -10.25
C ARG A 116 -0.40 4.35 -10.36
N ALA A 117 -1.41 4.33 -11.20
CA ALA A 117 -2.08 3.08 -11.56
C ALA A 117 -1.06 2.05 -12.09
N GLY A 118 -1.08 0.83 -11.55
CA GLY A 118 -0.15 -0.24 -11.88
C GLY A 118 1.25 -0.13 -11.27
N GLU A 119 1.56 0.94 -10.53
CA GLU A 119 2.87 1.12 -9.89
C GLU A 119 2.97 0.37 -8.57
N ALA A 120 4.16 -0.14 -8.28
CA ALA A 120 4.50 -0.84 -7.06
C ALA A 120 5.68 -0.17 -6.34
N GLU A 121 5.58 -0.01 -5.02
CA GLU A 121 6.67 0.42 -4.16
C GLU A 121 7.10 -0.70 -3.23
N THR A 122 8.39 -1.05 -3.28
CA THR A 122 8.98 -2.09 -2.44
C THR A 122 9.46 -1.49 -1.12
N PHE A 123 8.85 -1.87 0.00
CA PHE A 123 9.24 -1.34 1.31
C PHE A 123 10.14 -2.28 2.13
N ILE A 124 10.16 -3.59 1.80
CA ILE A 124 11.14 -4.55 2.30
C ILE A 124 11.56 -5.43 1.12
N ARG A 125 12.88 -5.58 0.94
CA ARG A 125 13.44 -6.59 0.07
C ARG A 125 14.65 -7.23 0.73
N TYR A 126 14.62 -8.55 0.84
CA TYR A 126 15.69 -9.30 1.48
C TYR A 126 15.99 -10.57 0.69
N ARG A 127 17.06 -10.49 -0.09
CA ARG A 127 17.51 -11.60 -0.94
C ARG A 127 18.21 -12.66 -0.09
N LEU A 128 18.05 -13.92 -0.44
CA LEU A 128 18.85 -15.00 0.15
C LEU A 128 20.30 -14.86 -0.32
N GLY A 129 21.21 -14.84 0.64
CA GLY A 129 22.65 -14.88 0.47
C GLY A 129 23.27 -15.97 1.33
N ASP A 130 24.58 -16.16 1.21
CA ASP A 130 25.30 -17.20 1.96
C ASP A 130 25.32 -16.94 3.48
N ASP A 131 25.18 -15.68 3.87
CA ASP A 131 25.30 -15.19 5.25
C ASP A 131 23.99 -15.12 6.04
N ASN A 132 22.83 -15.28 5.39
CA ASN A 132 21.56 -14.86 5.99
C ASN A 132 20.43 -15.91 5.99
N LEU A 133 20.71 -17.16 5.67
CA LEU A 133 19.67 -18.21 5.54
C LEU A 133 18.73 -18.28 6.77
N ALA A 134 19.27 -18.17 7.99
CA ALA A 134 18.47 -18.27 9.21
C ALA A 134 17.49 -17.10 9.34
N VAL A 135 17.96 -15.87 9.07
CA VAL A 135 17.13 -14.65 9.10
C VAL A 135 16.10 -14.66 7.98
N TRP A 136 16.54 -15.05 6.76
CA TRP A 136 15.67 -15.15 5.59
C TRP A 136 14.52 -16.12 5.82
N SER A 137 14.81 -17.34 6.30
CA SER A 137 13.80 -18.36 6.58
C SER A 137 12.86 -17.96 7.72
N ALA A 138 13.38 -17.23 8.73
CA ALA A 138 12.55 -16.71 9.80
C ALA A 138 11.59 -15.62 9.29
N LEU A 139 12.06 -14.75 8.39
CA LEU A 139 11.23 -13.71 7.77
C LEU A 139 10.17 -14.32 6.86
N ASP A 140 10.52 -15.35 6.07
CA ASP A 140 9.57 -16.05 5.20
C ASP A 140 8.40 -16.66 6.00
N LYS A 141 8.67 -17.20 7.18
CA LYS A 141 7.63 -17.68 8.11
C LYS A 141 6.88 -16.52 8.80
N ALA A 142 7.59 -15.46 9.18
CA ALA A 142 6.99 -14.34 9.89
C ALA A 142 5.99 -13.55 9.05
N ARG A 143 6.18 -13.50 7.71
CA ARG A 143 5.30 -12.76 6.78
C ARG A 143 3.82 -13.17 6.86
N GLU A 144 3.54 -14.43 7.17
CA GLU A 144 2.18 -14.94 7.31
C GLU A 144 1.41 -14.29 8.47
N GLN A 145 2.12 -13.79 9.49
CA GLN A 145 1.56 -13.12 10.66
C GLN A 145 1.68 -11.60 10.61
N MET A 146 2.11 -11.06 9.47
CA MET A 146 2.19 -9.61 9.27
C MET A 146 0.84 -9.06 8.85
N ARG A 147 0.54 -7.87 9.36
CA ARG A 147 -0.62 -7.06 8.98
C ARG A 147 -0.15 -5.67 8.62
N TYR A 148 -0.87 -5.07 7.71
CA TYR A 148 -0.58 -3.73 7.22
C TYR A 148 -1.85 -2.91 7.31
N ARG A 149 -1.73 -1.69 7.82
CA ARG A 149 -2.80 -0.71 7.74
C ARG A 149 -2.32 0.42 6.87
N ILE A 150 -3.09 0.74 5.85
CA ILE A 150 -2.76 1.79 4.91
C ILE A 150 -3.97 2.73 4.76
N CYS A 151 -3.70 4.02 4.76
CA CYS A 151 -4.69 5.01 4.38
C CYS A 151 -4.16 5.83 3.21
N TYR A 152 -4.99 6.01 2.21
CA TYR A 152 -4.62 6.66 0.96
C TYR A 152 -5.81 7.42 0.39
N CYS A 153 -5.52 8.43 -0.41
CA CYS A 153 -6.54 9.26 -1.04
C CYS A 153 -6.33 9.30 -2.57
N SER A 154 -7.43 9.51 -3.31
CA SER A 154 -7.38 9.85 -4.73
C SER A 154 -6.88 11.28 -4.93
N VAL A 155 -6.72 11.68 -6.19
CA VAL A 155 -6.43 13.09 -6.56
C VAL A 155 -7.61 14.02 -6.31
N LEU A 156 -8.79 13.48 -6.06
CA LEU A 156 -10.02 14.22 -5.70
C LEU A 156 -10.26 14.25 -4.19
N ASP A 157 -9.24 13.91 -3.38
CA ASP A 157 -9.27 13.86 -1.92
C ASP A 157 -10.33 12.91 -1.32
N GLN A 158 -10.83 11.96 -2.10
CA GLN A 158 -11.58 10.82 -1.57
C GLN A 158 -10.60 9.83 -0.95
N CYS A 159 -10.83 9.43 0.30
CA CYS A 159 -9.86 8.67 1.07
C CYS A 159 -10.41 7.31 1.51
N TRP A 160 -9.52 6.32 1.59
CA TRP A 160 -9.83 4.97 2.03
C TRP A 160 -8.79 4.45 3.01
N LYS A 161 -9.27 3.68 3.96
CA LYS A 161 -8.44 2.94 4.90
C LYS A 161 -8.61 1.44 4.63
N SER A 162 -7.50 0.71 4.56
CA SER A 162 -7.48 -0.73 4.37
C SER A 162 -6.62 -1.40 5.44
N GLU A 163 -7.11 -2.53 5.96
CA GLU A 163 -6.27 -3.47 6.71
C GLU A 163 -5.95 -4.65 5.78
N LEU A 164 -4.67 -4.90 5.58
CA LEU A 164 -4.17 -5.88 4.62
C LEU A 164 -3.37 -6.94 5.37
N GLN A 165 -3.55 -8.19 4.99
CA GLN A 165 -2.80 -9.33 5.53
C GLN A 165 -2.37 -10.23 4.37
N ALA A 166 -1.12 -10.67 4.37
CA ALA A 166 -0.57 -11.49 3.29
C ALA A 166 -1.33 -12.80 3.04
N GLU A 167 -1.90 -13.42 4.10
CA GLU A 167 -2.69 -14.65 3.99
C GLU A 167 -4.11 -14.44 3.46
N LEU A 168 -4.68 -13.26 3.60
CA LEU A 168 -6.07 -12.98 3.20
C LEU A 168 -6.26 -12.82 1.69
N TYR A 169 -5.20 -12.87 0.91
CA TYR A 169 -5.27 -12.89 -0.56
C TYR A 169 -6.15 -14.03 -1.09
N PHE A 170 -6.31 -15.11 -0.32
CA PHE A 170 -7.13 -16.26 -0.68
C PHE A 170 -8.51 -16.33 -0.02
N ARG A 171 -8.85 -15.46 0.95
CA ARG A 171 -10.07 -15.58 1.76
C ARG A 171 -11.07 -14.44 1.69
N GLY A 172 -10.92 -13.54 0.79
CA GLY A 172 -11.86 -12.43 0.63
C GLY A 172 -11.20 -11.09 0.96
N GLN A 173 -11.26 -10.22 -0.01
CA GLN A 173 -10.74 -8.87 0.07
C GLN A 173 -11.41 -8.13 1.22
N LEU A 174 -10.61 -7.64 2.15
CA LEU A 174 -11.06 -6.56 3.01
C LEU A 174 -11.32 -5.36 2.10
N HIS A 175 -12.60 -5.03 1.90
CA HIS A 175 -12.96 -3.86 1.13
C HIS A 175 -12.39 -2.62 1.84
N PRO A 176 -11.76 -1.69 1.10
CA PRO A 176 -11.34 -0.43 1.67
C PRO A 176 -12.53 0.30 2.28
N GLU A 177 -12.40 0.74 3.51
CA GLU A 177 -13.38 1.58 4.19
C GLU A 177 -13.17 3.03 3.75
N GLU A 178 -14.20 3.66 3.18
CA GLU A 178 -14.16 5.08 2.86
C GLU A 178 -14.15 5.91 4.14
N VAL A 179 -13.24 6.89 4.20
CA VAL A 179 -13.05 7.77 5.35
C VAL A 179 -12.99 9.23 4.89
N LYS A 180 -13.43 10.15 5.74
CA LYS A 180 -13.39 11.59 5.41
C LYS A 180 -11.96 12.12 5.27
N SER A 181 -11.04 11.57 6.06
CA SER A 181 -9.61 11.90 6.04
C SER A 181 -8.82 10.77 6.67
N CYS A 182 -7.56 10.64 6.30
CA CYS A 182 -6.70 9.63 6.88
C CYS A 182 -6.39 9.96 8.35
N PRO A 183 -6.57 8.99 9.27
CA PRO A 183 -6.19 9.17 10.67
C PRO A 183 -4.67 9.27 10.80
N ILE A 184 -4.22 10.01 11.81
CA ILE A 184 -2.81 10.02 12.20
C ILE A 184 -2.46 8.60 12.68
N PRO A 185 -1.42 7.95 12.12
CA PRO A 185 -1.04 6.61 12.51
C PRO A 185 -0.59 6.57 13.98
N SER A 186 -0.93 5.50 14.69
CA SER A 186 -0.49 5.29 16.09
C SER A 186 1.02 5.12 16.16
N VAL A 187 1.59 4.47 15.16
CA VAL A 187 3.03 4.28 14.98
C VAL A 187 3.33 4.38 13.49
N ALA A 188 3.87 5.52 13.07
CA ALA A 188 4.25 5.71 11.67
C ALA A 188 5.43 4.78 11.29
N TYR A 189 5.32 4.12 10.14
CA TYR A 189 6.42 3.39 9.55
C TYR A 189 7.38 4.39 8.89
N ILE A 190 8.61 4.36 9.32
CA ILE A 190 9.73 5.12 8.75
C ILE A 190 10.79 4.16 8.24
N LYS A 191 11.61 4.57 7.31
CA LYS A 191 12.68 3.76 6.71
C LYS A 191 13.47 2.92 7.69
#